data_b5866f86fc816486aa4cf63878e72842
#
_entry.id   b5866f86fc816486aa4cf63878e72842
#
_cell.length_a   1.000
_cell.length_b   1.000
_cell.length_c   1.000
_cell.angle_alpha   90.00
_cell.angle_beta   90.00
_cell.angle_gamma   90.00
#
_symmetry.space_group_name_H-M   'P 1'
#
loop_
_entity.id
_entity.type
_entity.pdbx_description
1 polymer ?
#
loop_
_entity_poly.entity_id
_entity_poly.type
_entity_poly.pdbx_seq_one_letter_code
_entity_poly.pdbx_strand_id
1 'polypeptide(L)'
;LTSEAPASPGLRRIIVQPVLNVEDVKAVENGLSEQGVSISELMRRAGGAAAEEVMRLEDVHAVAILVGFGNNGGDGWVASQVLQSHGYSVTVVSPVEPEEIKSDLARLVAKSAEDAGVEIVVGPPREDLMEILSSSDLVLDAMLGTGFHGEPKPPFDIWIDTVNAAGVPVVSIDVPSGLSAQTGHAPGACIVADETVTMLCLKPGLISDEGRDVTGGIIVAPLAEQTERTVLDNDPTAWRVEPADYADVVAPHTNNVDKYSRGSVLVVAGSSRYPGAAVMAAKAAARAGAGYVTLAVPVTIAPLIQMQLPEVPVVGVAAEQDGTFSAAARPVILKLAERSSATLVGPGMRVTGGTVAVVSALINSKAPLVVDADGLNCLARLTNGHLDEFPEVTRRDAPLVLTPHCRELGRLVGLADTPPDSLTAALEAARRIVWADGGSELCVVAKGTATACVGVEAALLPEPGTASLATAGSGDVLGGIICALLARMPDDIEDLPLIAAFGCEVHAVAGSRAAKRYGSRGVMAGDIADEVGLAVDELEDHVSSLVAGAAEDQEPSL
;
A
#
# COMPACT_ATOMS: atom_id res chain seq x y z
N LEU A 1 -24.03 -37.31 -18.67
CA LEU A 1 -23.45 -37.21 -17.34
C LEU A 1 -22.42 -36.09 -17.38
N THR A 2 -22.90 -34.87 -17.22
CA THR A 2 -22.10 -33.64 -17.08
C THR A 2 -21.66 -33.55 -15.64
N SER A 3 -20.34 -33.63 -15.38
CA SER A 3 -19.75 -33.35 -14.09
C SER A 3 -19.69 -31.83 -13.93
N GLU A 4 -20.57 -31.27 -13.14
CA GLU A 4 -20.41 -29.93 -12.59
C GLU A 4 -19.20 -29.96 -11.63
N ALA A 5 -18.21 -29.11 -11.91
CA ALA A 5 -17.13 -28.81 -10.97
C ALA A 5 -17.76 -28.15 -9.72
N PRO A 6 -17.30 -28.47 -8.51
CA PRO A 6 -17.81 -27.82 -7.31
C PRO A 6 -17.48 -26.33 -7.38
N ALA A 7 -18.51 -25.51 -7.22
CA ALA A 7 -18.36 -24.07 -7.04
C ALA A 7 -17.46 -23.83 -5.83
N SER A 8 -16.39 -23.08 -6.01
CA SER A 8 -15.53 -22.59 -4.93
C SER A 8 -16.40 -21.87 -3.89
N PRO A 9 -16.16 -22.07 -2.57
CA PRO A 9 -16.88 -21.35 -1.53
C PRO A 9 -16.70 -19.85 -1.77
N GLY A 10 -17.82 -19.14 -1.83
CA GLY A 10 -17.94 -17.78 -2.33
C GLY A 10 -16.94 -16.81 -1.72
N LEU A 11 -16.06 -16.29 -2.55
CA LEU A 11 -15.44 -14.99 -2.36
C LEU A 11 -16.59 -13.98 -2.22
N ARG A 12 -16.86 -13.53 -1.00
CA ARG A 12 -17.68 -12.34 -0.76
C ARG A 12 -17.04 -11.22 -1.55
N ARG A 13 -17.82 -10.44 -2.28
CA ARG A 13 -17.39 -9.27 -3.04
C ARG A 13 -16.73 -8.27 -2.06
N ILE A 14 -15.43 -8.39 -1.91
CA ILE A 14 -14.58 -7.36 -1.29
C ILE A 14 -14.45 -6.29 -2.37
N ILE A 15 -14.79 -5.04 -2.06
CA ILE A 15 -14.73 -3.90 -3.01
C ILE A 15 -13.30 -3.36 -3.01
N VAL A 16 -12.32 -4.21 -3.24
CA VAL A 16 -10.92 -3.81 -3.37
C VAL A 16 -10.65 -3.25 -4.76
N GLN A 17 -9.84 -2.20 -4.86
CA GLN A 17 -9.41 -1.64 -6.13
C GLN A 17 -8.24 -2.44 -6.70
N PRO A 18 -8.38 -3.04 -7.90
CA PRO A 18 -7.31 -3.82 -8.51
C PRO A 18 -6.14 -2.94 -8.95
N VAL A 19 -4.94 -3.43 -8.72
CA VAL A 19 -3.68 -2.84 -9.17
C VAL A 19 -3.02 -3.77 -10.16
N LEU A 20 -2.76 -3.30 -11.39
CA LEU A 20 -2.13 -4.08 -12.45
C LEU A 20 -0.77 -3.50 -12.83
N ASN A 21 0.18 -4.37 -13.17
CA ASN A 21 1.39 -3.94 -13.84
C ASN A 21 1.05 -3.31 -15.20
N VAL A 22 1.91 -2.43 -15.68
CA VAL A 22 1.69 -1.73 -16.96
C VAL A 22 1.54 -2.68 -18.14
N GLU A 23 2.21 -3.84 -18.13
CA GLU A 23 2.06 -4.86 -19.18
C GLU A 23 0.68 -5.50 -19.17
N ASP A 24 0.11 -5.74 -17.99
CA ASP A 24 -1.21 -6.34 -17.81
C ASP A 24 -2.33 -5.35 -18.18
N VAL A 25 -2.12 -4.05 -17.96
CA VAL A 25 -3.05 -3.00 -18.44
C VAL A 25 -3.22 -3.06 -19.96
N LYS A 26 -2.12 -3.28 -20.72
CA LYS A 26 -2.21 -3.46 -22.18
C LYS A 26 -2.98 -4.72 -22.58
N ALA A 27 -2.87 -5.79 -21.77
CA ALA A 27 -3.66 -7.00 -21.99
C ALA A 27 -5.15 -6.73 -21.75
N VAL A 28 -5.52 -5.91 -20.76
CA VAL A 28 -6.90 -5.45 -20.55
C VAL A 28 -7.42 -4.64 -21.74
N GLU A 29 -6.65 -3.69 -22.27
CA GLU A 29 -7.01 -2.91 -23.46
C GLU A 29 -7.29 -3.83 -24.67
N ASN A 30 -6.42 -4.82 -24.90
CA ASN A 30 -6.60 -5.80 -25.95
C ASN A 30 -7.84 -6.66 -25.73
N GLY A 31 -8.07 -7.14 -24.52
CA GLY A 31 -9.26 -7.92 -24.15
C GLY A 31 -10.55 -7.14 -24.36
N LEU A 32 -10.60 -5.87 -24.02
CA LEU A 32 -11.73 -4.99 -24.31
C LEU A 32 -11.93 -4.80 -25.80
N SER A 33 -10.83 -4.70 -26.58
CA SER A 33 -10.90 -4.59 -28.03
C SER A 33 -11.48 -5.86 -28.68
N GLU A 34 -11.12 -7.04 -28.20
CA GLU A 34 -11.69 -8.31 -28.62
C GLU A 34 -13.18 -8.44 -28.28
N GLN A 35 -13.62 -7.78 -27.22
CA GLN A 35 -15.02 -7.68 -26.79
C GLN A 35 -15.81 -6.59 -27.54
N GLY A 36 -15.18 -5.92 -28.50
CA GLY A 36 -15.85 -4.95 -29.39
C GLY A 36 -15.68 -3.47 -28.98
N VAL A 37 -14.89 -3.15 -27.95
CA VAL A 37 -14.57 -1.77 -27.57
C VAL A 37 -13.27 -1.38 -28.25
N SER A 38 -13.33 -0.70 -29.40
CA SER A 38 -12.13 -0.32 -30.14
C SER A 38 -11.20 0.62 -29.36
N ILE A 39 -9.90 0.60 -29.69
CA ILE A 39 -8.91 1.53 -29.09
C ILE A 39 -9.32 3.01 -29.30
N SER A 40 -9.94 3.33 -30.44
CA SER A 40 -10.44 4.69 -30.68
C SER A 40 -11.62 5.04 -29.75
N GLU A 41 -12.46 4.07 -29.40
CA GLU A 41 -13.54 4.28 -28.45
C GLU A 41 -12.98 4.39 -27.01
N LEU A 42 -11.96 3.61 -26.64
CA LEU A 42 -11.28 3.74 -25.36
C LEU A 42 -10.66 5.14 -25.22
N MET A 43 -9.93 5.64 -26.23
CA MET A 43 -9.38 6.99 -26.26
C MET A 43 -10.48 8.05 -26.10
N ARG A 44 -11.58 7.93 -26.84
CA ARG A 44 -12.72 8.85 -26.72
C ARG A 44 -13.28 8.90 -25.30
N ARG A 45 -13.39 7.76 -24.64
CA ARG A 45 -13.88 7.66 -23.26
C ARG A 45 -12.87 8.15 -22.24
N ALA A 46 -11.57 7.91 -22.47
CA ALA A 46 -10.49 8.39 -21.61
C ALA A 46 -10.44 9.92 -21.59
N GLY A 47 -10.39 10.55 -22.76
CA GLY A 47 -10.45 12.02 -22.85
C GLY A 47 -11.77 12.59 -22.35
N GLY A 48 -12.90 11.89 -22.57
CA GLY A 48 -14.19 12.24 -21.98
C GLY A 48 -14.18 12.23 -20.46
N ALA A 49 -13.64 11.17 -19.84
CA ALA A 49 -13.54 11.07 -18.38
C ALA A 49 -12.65 12.17 -17.77
N ALA A 50 -11.52 12.49 -18.41
CA ALA A 50 -10.67 13.59 -17.98
C ALA A 50 -11.39 14.95 -18.10
N ALA A 51 -12.15 15.17 -19.18
CA ALA A 51 -12.95 16.38 -19.32
C ALA A 51 -14.09 16.45 -18.29
N GLU A 52 -14.76 15.33 -17.99
CA GLU A 52 -15.80 15.26 -16.95
C GLU A 52 -15.23 15.65 -15.58
N GLU A 53 -14.00 15.22 -15.26
CA GLU A 53 -13.37 15.60 -14.00
C GLU A 53 -13.08 17.09 -13.94
N VAL A 54 -12.53 17.67 -15.00
CA VAL A 54 -12.34 19.13 -15.10
C VAL A 54 -13.67 19.88 -14.90
N MET A 55 -14.77 19.38 -15.48
CA MET A 55 -16.10 19.99 -15.35
C MET A 55 -16.72 19.87 -13.96
N ARG A 56 -16.22 18.97 -13.09
CA ARG A 56 -16.65 18.87 -11.68
C ARG A 56 -15.99 19.92 -10.78
N LEU A 57 -14.86 20.47 -11.22
CA LEU A 57 -14.15 21.49 -10.44
C LEU A 57 -14.88 22.83 -10.54
N GLU A 58 -15.07 23.46 -9.39
CA GLU A 58 -15.71 24.77 -9.33
C GLU A 58 -14.75 25.88 -9.82
N ASP A 59 -15.29 26.94 -10.39
CA ASP A 59 -14.57 28.13 -10.83
C ASP A 59 -13.51 27.92 -11.94
N VAL A 60 -13.57 26.81 -12.70
CA VAL A 60 -12.72 26.56 -13.88
C VAL A 60 -13.45 26.98 -15.14
N HIS A 61 -12.86 27.87 -15.94
CA HIS A 61 -13.40 28.39 -17.21
C HIS A 61 -12.38 28.37 -18.35
N ALA A 62 -11.09 28.51 -18.04
CA ALA A 62 -9.99 28.51 -18.99
C ALA A 62 -9.02 27.34 -18.66
N VAL A 63 -8.77 26.47 -19.64
CA VAL A 63 -7.95 25.26 -19.47
C VAL A 63 -6.82 25.22 -20.48
N ALA A 64 -5.58 25.11 -19.98
CA ALA A 64 -4.42 24.80 -20.82
C ALA A 64 -4.21 23.28 -20.85
N ILE A 65 -4.18 22.67 -22.03
CA ILE A 65 -3.99 21.22 -22.20
C ILE A 65 -2.64 20.97 -22.86
N LEU A 66 -1.70 20.36 -22.13
CA LEU A 66 -0.38 20.03 -22.67
C LEU A 66 -0.41 18.59 -23.19
N VAL A 67 -0.16 18.39 -24.48
CA VAL A 67 -0.28 17.08 -25.14
C VAL A 67 1.08 16.53 -25.59
N GLY A 68 1.19 15.19 -25.63
CA GLY A 68 2.34 14.49 -26.15
C GLY A 68 2.14 13.88 -27.53
N PHE A 69 3.15 13.14 -28.01
CA PHE A 69 3.15 12.48 -29.33
C PHE A 69 2.33 11.18 -29.38
N GLY A 70 1.97 10.61 -28.22
CA GLY A 70 1.36 9.29 -28.08
C GLY A 70 -0.14 9.30 -27.86
N ASN A 71 -0.67 8.16 -27.41
CA ASN A 71 -2.11 8.00 -27.13
C ASN A 71 -2.58 8.87 -25.97
N ASN A 72 -1.74 9.08 -24.94
CA ASN A 72 -2.07 9.99 -23.84
C ASN A 72 -2.34 11.42 -24.34
N GLY A 73 -1.50 11.89 -25.32
CA GLY A 73 -1.79 13.13 -26.03
C GLY A 73 -3.12 13.08 -26.79
N GLY A 74 -3.45 11.91 -27.36
CA GLY A 74 -4.75 11.67 -28.01
C GLY A 74 -5.94 11.87 -27.06
N ASP A 75 -5.82 11.40 -25.83
CA ASP A 75 -6.83 11.59 -24.77
C ASP A 75 -6.99 13.08 -24.44
N GLY A 76 -5.86 13.83 -24.37
CA GLY A 76 -5.88 15.29 -24.20
C GLY A 76 -6.54 16.03 -25.36
N TRP A 77 -6.32 15.58 -26.60
CA TRP A 77 -7.01 16.14 -27.78
C TRP A 77 -8.52 15.88 -27.75
N VAL A 78 -8.96 14.70 -27.29
CA VAL A 78 -10.40 14.42 -27.07
C VAL A 78 -10.96 15.34 -26.00
N ALA A 79 -10.27 15.45 -24.86
CA ALA A 79 -10.68 16.32 -23.76
C ALA A 79 -10.86 17.78 -24.21
N SER A 80 -9.96 18.29 -25.08
CA SER A 80 -10.04 19.64 -25.62
C SER A 80 -11.34 19.92 -26.38
N GLN A 81 -11.77 18.96 -27.21
CA GLN A 81 -13.03 19.08 -27.97
C GLN A 81 -14.25 19.03 -27.03
N VAL A 82 -14.22 18.14 -26.05
CA VAL A 82 -15.31 17.99 -25.08
C VAL A 82 -15.46 19.29 -24.28
N LEU A 83 -14.39 19.80 -23.69
CA LEU A 83 -14.42 21.02 -22.89
C LEU A 83 -14.84 22.24 -23.70
N GLN A 84 -14.29 22.41 -24.93
CA GLN A 84 -14.70 23.49 -25.82
C GLN A 84 -16.17 23.44 -26.17
N SER A 85 -16.72 22.24 -26.44
CA SER A 85 -18.14 22.06 -26.74
C SER A 85 -19.06 22.43 -25.56
N HIS A 86 -18.53 22.38 -24.31
CA HIS A 86 -19.23 22.79 -23.10
C HIS A 86 -18.96 24.27 -22.70
N GLY A 87 -18.27 25.04 -23.58
CA GLY A 87 -18.11 26.48 -23.40
C GLY A 87 -16.87 26.90 -22.61
N TYR A 88 -15.93 25.98 -22.34
CA TYR A 88 -14.64 26.35 -21.76
C TYR A 88 -13.74 27.02 -22.77
N SER A 89 -12.91 27.97 -22.33
CA SER A 89 -11.80 28.49 -23.11
C SER A 89 -10.64 27.48 -23.06
N VAL A 90 -10.29 26.89 -24.20
CA VAL A 90 -9.30 25.81 -24.26
C VAL A 90 -8.14 26.23 -25.16
N THR A 91 -6.92 26.14 -24.62
CA THR A 91 -5.67 26.29 -25.38
C THR A 91 -4.87 24.99 -25.30
N VAL A 92 -4.65 24.32 -26.43
CA VAL A 92 -3.83 23.13 -26.51
C VAL A 92 -2.38 23.50 -26.83
N VAL A 93 -1.45 23.06 -25.98
CA VAL A 93 -0.01 23.20 -26.19
C VAL A 93 0.54 21.86 -26.72
N SER A 94 0.98 21.87 -27.98
CA SER A 94 1.50 20.68 -28.68
C SER A 94 2.98 20.82 -29.01
N PRO A 95 3.79 19.74 -28.94
CA PRO A 95 5.20 19.80 -29.31
C PRO A 95 5.42 19.93 -30.82
N VAL A 96 4.44 19.57 -31.64
CA VAL A 96 4.47 19.57 -33.11
C VAL A 96 3.10 19.94 -33.68
N GLU A 97 3.05 20.24 -34.95
CA GLU A 97 1.77 20.44 -35.68
C GLU A 97 0.93 19.13 -35.66
N PRO A 98 -0.41 19.19 -35.70
CA PRO A 98 -1.28 18.02 -35.70
C PRO A 98 -0.91 16.95 -36.72
N GLU A 99 -0.43 17.34 -37.91
CA GLU A 99 0.01 16.45 -38.99
C GLU A 99 1.26 15.62 -38.64
N GLU A 100 2.11 16.14 -37.77
CA GLU A 100 3.41 15.57 -37.40
C GLU A 100 3.33 14.60 -36.21
N ILE A 101 2.15 14.46 -35.60
CA ILE A 101 1.91 13.54 -34.48
C ILE A 101 2.13 12.10 -34.94
N LYS A 102 2.92 11.34 -34.17
CA LYS A 102 3.38 9.99 -34.55
C LYS A 102 2.28 8.92 -34.48
N SER A 103 1.42 8.96 -33.46
CA SER A 103 0.29 8.03 -33.33
C SER A 103 -0.77 8.39 -34.36
N ASP A 104 -1.14 7.43 -35.22
CA ASP A 104 -2.17 7.64 -36.25
C ASP A 104 -3.51 8.05 -35.65
N LEU A 105 -3.87 7.43 -34.51
CA LEU A 105 -5.11 7.73 -33.81
C LEU A 105 -5.09 9.13 -33.19
N ALA A 106 -4.03 9.46 -32.45
CA ALA A 106 -3.87 10.79 -31.86
C ALA A 106 -3.82 11.88 -32.94
N ARG A 107 -3.15 11.65 -34.07
CA ARG A 107 -3.13 12.57 -35.22
C ARG A 107 -4.52 12.80 -35.80
N LEU A 108 -5.35 11.76 -35.89
CA LEU A 108 -6.72 11.90 -36.38
C LEU A 108 -7.57 12.79 -35.46
N VAL A 109 -7.43 12.58 -34.15
CA VAL A 109 -8.17 13.36 -33.15
C VAL A 109 -7.67 14.80 -33.10
N ALA A 110 -6.35 15.03 -33.18
CA ALA A 110 -5.75 16.36 -33.22
C ALA A 110 -6.28 17.19 -34.40
N LYS A 111 -6.34 16.58 -35.60
CA LYS A 111 -6.95 17.23 -36.76
C LYS A 111 -8.44 17.54 -36.57
N SER A 112 -9.16 16.64 -35.94
CA SER A 112 -10.56 16.89 -35.61
C SER A 112 -10.74 18.05 -34.65
N ALA A 113 -9.81 18.23 -33.70
CA ALA A 113 -9.80 19.35 -32.76
C ALA A 113 -9.47 20.68 -33.47
N GLU A 114 -8.50 20.66 -34.38
CA GLU A 114 -8.16 21.80 -35.23
C GLU A 114 -9.36 22.21 -36.10
N ASP A 115 -9.99 21.28 -36.78
CA ASP A 115 -11.18 21.51 -37.61
C ASP A 115 -12.36 22.05 -36.78
N ALA A 116 -12.46 21.68 -35.51
CA ALA A 116 -13.44 22.20 -34.55
C ALA A 116 -13.11 23.61 -34.04
N GLY A 117 -11.93 24.14 -34.38
CA GLY A 117 -11.50 25.49 -34.02
C GLY A 117 -10.92 25.59 -32.60
N VAL A 118 -10.37 24.51 -32.04
CA VAL A 118 -9.59 24.53 -30.79
C VAL A 118 -8.34 25.37 -31.00
N GLU A 119 -8.02 26.25 -30.07
CA GLU A 119 -6.79 27.07 -30.13
C GLU A 119 -5.58 26.16 -29.88
N ILE A 120 -4.60 26.20 -30.82
CA ILE A 120 -3.40 25.33 -30.75
C ILE A 120 -2.16 26.22 -30.77
N VAL A 121 -1.26 25.98 -29.80
CA VAL A 121 0.05 26.63 -29.72
C VAL A 121 1.13 25.55 -29.82
N VAL A 122 1.99 25.68 -30.86
CA VAL A 122 2.99 24.67 -31.18
C VAL A 122 4.36 25.06 -30.67
N GLY A 123 4.98 24.21 -29.85
CA GLY A 123 6.35 24.36 -29.39
C GLY A 123 6.68 25.69 -28.70
N PRO A 124 5.83 26.23 -27.82
CA PRO A 124 6.10 27.54 -27.22
C PRO A 124 7.38 27.48 -26.37
N PRO A 125 8.20 28.56 -26.42
CA PRO A 125 9.29 28.74 -25.47
C PRO A 125 8.71 28.92 -24.04
N ARG A 126 9.57 28.85 -23.03
CA ARG A 126 9.17 28.89 -21.60
C ARG A 126 8.36 30.15 -21.25
N GLU A 127 8.75 31.29 -21.79
CA GLU A 127 8.11 32.57 -21.51
C GLU A 127 6.66 32.60 -22.03
N ASP A 128 6.44 32.16 -23.26
CA ASP A 128 5.12 32.12 -23.90
C ASP A 128 4.23 31.06 -23.21
N LEU A 129 4.81 29.92 -22.84
CA LEU A 129 4.09 28.88 -22.04
C LEU A 129 3.64 29.46 -20.70
N MET A 130 4.51 30.19 -19.99
CA MET A 130 4.16 30.80 -18.71
C MET A 130 3.02 31.82 -18.86
N GLU A 131 2.93 32.57 -19.99
CA GLU A 131 1.83 33.48 -20.27
C GLU A 131 0.51 32.73 -20.46
N ILE A 132 0.52 31.61 -21.22
CA ILE A 132 -0.65 30.73 -21.40
C ILE A 132 -1.12 30.19 -20.03
N LEU A 133 -0.21 29.66 -19.24
CA LEU A 133 -0.53 29.09 -17.93
C LEU A 133 -1.10 30.16 -16.98
N SER A 134 -0.53 31.36 -16.99
CA SER A 134 -0.99 32.45 -16.12
C SER A 134 -2.40 32.98 -16.49
N SER A 135 -2.88 32.66 -17.68
CA SER A 135 -4.23 33.02 -18.14
C SER A 135 -5.22 31.84 -18.02
N SER A 136 -4.78 30.71 -17.49
CA SER A 136 -5.59 29.52 -17.34
C SER A 136 -5.94 29.28 -15.85
N ASP A 137 -7.13 28.74 -15.60
CA ASP A 137 -7.59 28.35 -14.26
C ASP A 137 -7.10 26.96 -13.89
N LEU A 138 -6.80 26.11 -14.90
CA LEU A 138 -6.39 24.72 -14.74
C LEU A 138 -5.47 24.29 -15.88
N VAL A 139 -4.54 23.39 -15.55
CA VAL A 139 -3.71 22.65 -16.51
C VAL A 139 -4.20 21.21 -16.59
N LEU A 140 -4.42 20.70 -17.81
CA LEU A 140 -4.63 19.28 -18.07
C LEU A 140 -3.35 18.69 -18.67
N ASP A 141 -2.66 17.85 -17.90
CA ASP A 141 -1.43 17.17 -18.33
C ASP A 141 -1.77 15.90 -19.09
N ALA A 142 -1.46 15.89 -20.37
CA ALA A 142 -1.62 14.78 -21.28
C ALA A 142 -0.33 14.51 -22.10
N MET A 143 0.84 14.88 -21.55
CA MET A 143 2.11 14.78 -22.30
C MET A 143 2.62 13.33 -22.37
N LEU A 144 2.84 12.69 -21.24
CA LEU A 144 3.49 11.37 -21.13
C LEU A 144 2.62 10.45 -20.26
N GLY A 145 2.21 9.28 -20.75
CA GLY A 145 1.41 8.29 -20.02
C GLY A 145 2.21 7.03 -19.67
N THR A 146 1.53 5.92 -19.41
CA THR A 146 2.10 4.62 -18.99
C THR A 146 3.22 4.08 -19.89
N GLY A 147 3.27 4.46 -21.16
CA GLY A 147 4.34 4.04 -22.09
C GLY A 147 5.65 4.79 -21.94
N PHE A 148 5.75 5.77 -21.02
CA PHE A 148 6.95 6.55 -20.81
C PHE A 148 7.98 5.83 -19.94
N HIS A 149 9.26 5.93 -20.31
CA HIS A 149 10.41 5.38 -19.58
C HIS A 149 11.61 6.31 -19.61
N GLY A 150 12.31 6.43 -18.49
CA GLY A 150 13.50 7.24 -18.31
C GLY A 150 13.19 8.70 -17.98
N GLU A 151 14.11 9.61 -18.35
CA GLU A 151 13.97 11.04 -18.08
C GLU A 151 13.21 11.74 -19.20
N PRO A 152 12.28 12.68 -18.91
CA PRO A 152 11.68 13.55 -19.92
C PRO A 152 12.75 14.33 -20.68
N LYS A 153 12.54 14.47 -21.99
CA LYS A 153 13.44 15.22 -22.89
C LYS A 153 12.75 16.48 -23.41
N PRO A 154 13.52 17.48 -23.86
CA PRO A 154 12.94 18.65 -24.48
C PRO A 154 11.93 18.34 -25.59
N PRO A 155 10.77 19.04 -25.61
CA PRO A 155 10.44 20.20 -24.77
C PRO A 155 9.80 19.83 -23.42
N PHE A 156 9.49 18.56 -23.14
CA PHE A 156 8.68 18.13 -22.01
C PHE A 156 9.30 18.43 -20.64
N ASP A 157 10.61 18.24 -20.46
CA ASP A 157 11.31 18.59 -19.22
C ASP A 157 11.14 20.09 -18.88
N ILE A 158 11.31 20.97 -19.87
CA ILE A 158 11.13 22.42 -19.70
C ILE A 158 9.66 22.76 -19.41
N TRP A 159 8.72 22.09 -20.08
CA TRP A 159 7.29 22.32 -19.89
C TRP A 159 6.82 21.87 -18.50
N ILE A 160 7.25 20.71 -18.06
CA ILE A 160 6.97 20.18 -16.71
C ILE A 160 7.44 21.16 -15.64
N ASP A 161 8.71 21.61 -15.74
CA ASP A 161 9.26 22.60 -14.79
C ASP A 161 8.49 23.93 -14.83
N THR A 162 7.97 24.31 -16.00
CA THR A 162 7.20 25.56 -16.17
C THR A 162 5.81 25.42 -15.55
N VAL A 163 5.13 24.28 -15.75
CA VAL A 163 3.82 23.98 -15.14
C VAL A 163 3.95 23.99 -13.63
N ASN A 164 4.91 23.24 -13.06
CA ASN A 164 5.11 23.19 -11.61
C ASN A 164 5.44 24.55 -10.99
N ALA A 165 6.08 25.45 -11.76
CA ALA A 165 6.42 26.80 -11.31
C ALA A 165 5.25 27.81 -11.46
N ALA A 166 4.25 27.52 -12.27
CA ALA A 166 3.14 28.44 -12.55
C ALA A 166 2.16 28.54 -11.37
N GLY A 167 2.06 27.49 -10.52
CA GLY A 167 1.15 27.46 -9.37
C GLY A 167 -0.34 27.39 -9.77
N VAL A 168 -0.63 26.92 -10.97
CA VAL A 168 -1.99 26.64 -11.47
C VAL A 168 -2.33 25.19 -11.12
N PRO A 169 -3.56 24.87 -10.68
CA PRO A 169 -3.98 23.51 -10.43
C PRO A 169 -3.78 22.58 -11.63
N VAL A 170 -3.36 21.33 -11.40
CA VAL A 170 -3.03 20.36 -12.43
C VAL A 170 -3.87 19.09 -12.27
N VAL A 171 -4.53 18.69 -13.34
CA VAL A 171 -5.12 17.35 -13.49
C VAL A 171 -4.28 16.58 -14.50
N SER A 172 -3.78 15.37 -14.12
CA SER A 172 -3.01 14.51 -15.04
C SER A 172 -3.89 13.41 -15.62
N ILE A 173 -3.75 13.16 -16.90
CA ILE A 173 -4.38 12.02 -17.60
C ILE A 173 -3.48 10.80 -17.47
N ASP A 174 -4.03 9.71 -16.98
CA ASP A 174 -3.44 8.39 -16.80
C ASP A 174 -2.33 8.35 -15.75
N VAL A 175 -1.26 9.12 -15.90
CA VAL A 175 -0.10 9.20 -15.00
C VAL A 175 0.50 10.61 -15.09
N PRO A 176 0.91 11.24 -13.98
CA PRO A 176 1.65 12.50 -14.04
C PRO A 176 2.86 12.39 -14.96
N SER A 177 3.00 13.30 -15.91
CA SER A 177 4.08 13.25 -16.90
C SER A 177 5.45 13.29 -16.26
N GLY A 178 6.27 12.29 -16.53
CA GLY A 178 7.60 12.10 -15.93
C GLY A 178 7.66 10.99 -14.87
N LEU A 179 6.52 10.55 -14.34
CA LEU A 179 6.42 9.43 -13.40
C LEU A 179 6.46 8.09 -14.12
N SER A 180 7.18 7.12 -13.57
CA SER A 180 7.09 5.71 -14.00
C SER A 180 5.84 5.05 -13.41
N ALA A 181 4.86 4.74 -14.24
CA ALA A 181 3.63 4.05 -13.83
C ALA A 181 3.88 2.68 -13.17
N GLN A 182 5.01 2.02 -13.50
CA GLN A 182 5.37 0.71 -12.95
C GLN A 182 6.06 0.80 -11.60
N THR A 183 7.00 1.75 -11.44
CA THR A 183 7.88 1.78 -10.25
C THR A 183 7.59 2.92 -9.28
N GLY A 184 6.91 3.98 -9.70
CA GLY A 184 6.68 5.18 -8.90
C GLY A 184 7.90 6.11 -8.81
N HIS A 185 8.98 5.84 -9.57
CA HIS A 185 10.14 6.70 -9.61
C HIS A 185 10.01 7.79 -10.68
N ALA A 186 10.48 8.98 -10.36
CA ALA A 186 10.58 10.13 -11.25
C ALA A 186 12.06 10.50 -11.44
N PRO A 187 12.76 9.91 -12.43
CA PRO A 187 14.21 10.09 -12.58
C PRO A 187 14.61 11.48 -13.09
N GLY A 188 13.66 12.31 -13.51
CA GLY A 188 13.84 13.66 -14.01
C GLY A 188 12.71 14.59 -13.61
N ALA A 189 12.42 15.60 -14.45
CA ALA A 189 11.26 16.47 -14.25
C ALA A 189 9.97 15.64 -14.22
N CYS A 190 9.09 15.92 -13.25
CA CYS A 190 7.81 15.24 -13.08
C CYS A 190 6.72 16.25 -12.72
N ILE A 191 5.55 16.14 -13.33
CA ILE A 191 4.38 16.93 -12.96
C ILE A 191 3.98 16.60 -11.52
N VAL A 192 3.68 17.64 -10.75
CA VAL A 192 3.01 17.53 -9.45
C VAL A 192 1.54 17.84 -9.68
N ALA A 193 0.72 16.82 -9.77
CA ALA A 193 -0.70 16.95 -10.01
C ALA A 193 -1.47 17.14 -8.69
N ASP A 194 -2.59 17.87 -8.74
CA ASP A 194 -3.58 17.92 -7.66
C ASP A 194 -4.51 16.70 -7.75
N GLU A 195 -4.76 16.22 -8.98
CA GLU A 195 -5.53 15.03 -9.26
C GLU A 195 -4.98 14.26 -10.46
N THR A 196 -5.14 12.93 -10.45
CA THR A 196 -4.80 12.05 -11.56
C THR A 196 -5.99 11.19 -11.94
N VAL A 197 -6.47 11.35 -13.17
CA VAL A 197 -7.51 10.47 -13.75
C VAL A 197 -6.83 9.32 -14.46
N THR A 198 -6.73 8.18 -13.77
CA THR A 198 -6.07 6.99 -14.31
C THR A 198 -7.06 6.06 -15.01
N MET A 199 -6.63 5.40 -16.08
CA MET A 199 -7.51 4.62 -16.94
C MET A 199 -7.55 3.15 -16.53
N LEU A 200 -8.73 2.52 -16.59
CA LEU A 200 -9.02 1.10 -16.39
C LEU A 200 -8.83 0.58 -14.95
N CYS A 201 -7.68 0.81 -14.34
CA CYS A 201 -7.32 0.34 -12.99
C CYS A 201 -6.14 1.14 -12.43
N LEU A 202 -5.82 0.90 -11.16
CA LEU A 202 -4.62 1.46 -10.53
C LEU A 202 -3.34 0.83 -11.12
N LYS A 203 -2.26 1.63 -11.16
CA LYS A 203 -0.91 1.19 -11.48
C LYS A 203 -0.03 1.29 -10.24
N PRO A 204 0.95 0.39 -10.05
CA PRO A 204 1.79 0.38 -8.84
C PRO A 204 2.49 1.72 -8.57
N GLY A 205 2.96 2.38 -9.62
CA GLY A 205 3.70 3.63 -9.51
C GLY A 205 2.88 4.84 -9.04
N LEU A 206 1.54 4.82 -9.21
CA LEU A 206 0.68 5.91 -8.74
C LEU A 206 0.55 5.94 -7.21
N ILE A 207 0.69 4.80 -6.56
CA ILE A 207 0.40 4.61 -5.13
C ILE A 207 1.64 4.31 -4.29
N SER A 208 2.83 4.33 -4.90
CA SER A 208 4.11 4.01 -4.25
C SER A 208 5.19 5.05 -4.52
N ASP A 209 6.17 5.09 -3.65
CA ASP A 209 7.39 5.89 -3.75
C ASP A 209 7.10 7.39 -4.05
N GLU A 210 7.79 7.99 -5.03
CA GLU A 210 7.61 9.39 -5.43
C GLU A 210 6.21 9.64 -6.03
N GLY A 211 5.57 8.58 -6.59
CA GLY A 211 4.22 8.68 -7.14
C GLY A 211 3.21 9.22 -6.15
N ARG A 212 3.29 8.82 -4.88
CA ARG A 212 2.42 9.32 -3.80
C ARG A 212 2.53 10.83 -3.55
N ASP A 213 3.69 11.40 -3.85
CA ASP A 213 3.94 12.83 -3.63
C ASP A 213 3.48 13.69 -4.82
N VAL A 214 3.25 13.07 -6.01
CA VAL A 214 3.01 13.79 -7.26
C VAL A 214 1.67 13.48 -7.94
N THR A 215 0.94 12.43 -7.50
CA THR A 215 -0.33 12.04 -8.14
C THR A 215 -1.54 12.81 -7.65
N GLY A 216 -1.48 13.41 -6.47
CA GLY A 216 -2.64 14.03 -5.83
C GLY A 216 -3.79 13.05 -5.58
N GLY A 217 -5.02 13.49 -5.73
CA GLY A 217 -6.20 12.62 -5.70
C GLY A 217 -6.23 11.67 -6.89
N ILE A 218 -6.52 10.37 -6.67
CA ILE A 218 -6.56 9.40 -7.77
C ILE A 218 -7.99 9.01 -8.07
N ILE A 219 -8.39 9.16 -9.33
CA ILE A 219 -9.70 8.78 -9.86
C ILE A 219 -9.48 7.70 -10.90
N VAL A 220 -10.15 6.54 -10.75
CA VAL A 220 -10.07 5.45 -11.72
C VAL A 220 -11.26 5.55 -12.69
N ALA A 221 -10.97 5.74 -13.97
CA ALA A 221 -11.94 5.76 -15.06
C ALA A 221 -12.01 4.35 -15.70
N PRO A 222 -13.12 3.60 -15.53
CA PRO A 222 -13.20 2.22 -16.01
C PRO A 222 -13.31 2.10 -17.53
N LEU A 223 -13.71 3.14 -18.24
CA LEU A 223 -13.85 3.28 -19.70
C LEU A 223 -14.88 2.35 -20.38
N ALA A 224 -15.25 1.22 -19.81
CA ALA A 224 -16.23 0.28 -20.35
C ALA A 224 -16.94 -0.50 -19.22
N GLU A 225 -18.17 -0.96 -19.47
CA GLU A 225 -18.92 -1.80 -18.52
C GLU A 225 -18.22 -3.14 -18.26
N GLN A 226 -17.46 -3.64 -19.23
CA GLN A 226 -16.73 -4.92 -19.14
C GLN A 226 -15.38 -4.79 -18.44
N THR A 227 -14.92 -3.58 -18.10
CA THR A 227 -13.57 -3.34 -17.59
C THR A 227 -13.29 -4.12 -16.31
N GLU A 228 -14.19 -4.06 -15.33
CA GLU A 228 -14.01 -4.76 -14.05
C GLU A 228 -13.70 -6.25 -14.26
N ARG A 229 -14.52 -6.92 -15.06
CA ARG A 229 -14.34 -8.35 -15.36
C ARG A 229 -13.02 -8.59 -16.12
N THR A 230 -12.73 -7.78 -17.13
CA THR A 230 -11.52 -7.94 -17.92
C THR A 230 -10.25 -7.71 -17.09
N VAL A 231 -10.29 -6.76 -16.15
CA VAL A 231 -9.21 -6.53 -15.17
C VAL A 231 -9.03 -7.75 -14.28
N LEU A 232 -10.11 -8.32 -13.74
CA LEU A 232 -10.08 -9.52 -12.91
C LEU A 232 -9.51 -10.74 -13.64
N ASP A 233 -9.87 -10.90 -14.92
CA ASP A 233 -9.38 -12.00 -15.78
C ASP A 233 -7.86 -11.89 -16.10
N ASN A 234 -7.22 -10.73 -15.81
CA ASN A 234 -5.79 -10.49 -16.01
C ASN A 234 -4.95 -10.57 -14.70
N ASP A 235 -5.45 -11.23 -13.67
CA ASP A 235 -4.76 -11.56 -12.43
C ASP A 235 -4.08 -10.34 -11.75
N PRO A 236 -4.84 -9.49 -11.05
CA PRO A 236 -4.31 -8.29 -10.43
C PRO A 236 -3.07 -8.53 -9.56
N THR A 237 -2.06 -7.70 -9.76
CA THR A 237 -0.80 -7.80 -9.03
C THR A 237 -0.96 -7.55 -7.53
N ALA A 238 -1.87 -6.66 -7.18
CA ALA A 238 -2.24 -6.36 -5.80
C ALA A 238 -3.64 -5.74 -5.75
N TRP A 239 -4.14 -5.51 -4.54
CA TRP A 239 -5.44 -4.93 -4.29
C TRP A 239 -5.31 -3.81 -3.26
N ARG A 240 -5.71 -2.59 -3.61
CA ARG A 240 -5.86 -1.52 -2.63
C ARG A 240 -7.10 -1.81 -1.79
N VAL A 241 -6.92 -1.88 -0.47
CA VAL A 241 -8.00 -2.16 0.48
C VAL A 241 -8.74 -0.87 0.79
N GLU A 242 -10.06 -0.96 0.86
CA GLU A 242 -10.92 0.13 1.33
C GLU A 242 -11.46 -0.18 2.74
N PRO A 243 -11.86 0.83 3.52
CA PRO A 243 -12.32 0.61 4.91
C PRO A 243 -13.45 -0.42 5.05
N ALA A 244 -14.37 -0.51 4.08
CA ALA A 244 -15.46 -1.48 4.10
C ALA A 244 -15.00 -2.95 4.04
N ASP A 245 -13.81 -3.21 3.48
CA ASP A 245 -13.25 -4.55 3.34
C ASP A 245 -12.85 -5.16 4.69
N TYR A 246 -12.63 -4.32 5.71
CA TYR A 246 -12.28 -4.77 7.05
C TYR A 246 -13.49 -5.25 7.88
N ALA A 247 -14.69 -5.32 7.31
CA ALA A 247 -15.90 -5.70 8.03
C ALA A 247 -15.80 -7.04 8.79
N ASP A 248 -15.09 -8.01 8.20
CA ASP A 248 -14.89 -9.34 8.82
C ASP A 248 -13.75 -9.36 9.88
N VAL A 249 -12.89 -8.33 9.90
CA VAL A 249 -11.77 -8.19 10.85
C VAL A 249 -12.16 -7.35 12.06
N VAL A 250 -13.13 -6.45 11.89
CA VAL A 250 -13.61 -5.58 12.96
C VAL A 250 -14.49 -6.37 13.92
N ALA A 251 -14.05 -6.47 15.16
CA ALA A 251 -14.80 -7.19 16.19
C ALA A 251 -16.04 -6.37 16.63
N PRO A 252 -17.22 -6.99 16.73
CA PRO A 252 -18.39 -6.28 17.25
C PRO A 252 -18.14 -5.74 18.66
N HIS A 253 -18.46 -4.48 18.90
CA HIS A 253 -18.44 -3.91 20.24
C HIS A 253 -19.49 -4.59 21.12
N THR A 254 -19.08 -5.53 21.96
CA THR A 254 -19.96 -6.19 22.93
C THR A 254 -19.55 -5.84 24.36
N ASN A 255 -20.53 -5.55 25.21
CA ASN A 255 -20.28 -5.29 26.63
C ASN A 255 -20.00 -6.57 27.44
N ASN A 256 -20.13 -7.75 26.82
CA ASN A 256 -19.96 -9.05 27.47
C ASN A 256 -18.63 -9.70 27.05
N VAL A 257 -17.52 -9.02 27.34
CA VAL A 257 -16.17 -9.50 27.07
C VAL A 257 -15.37 -9.59 28.37
N ASP A 258 -14.57 -10.62 28.50
CA ASP A 258 -13.56 -10.74 29.54
C ASP A 258 -12.13 -10.63 28.96
N LYS A 259 -11.14 -10.56 29.84
CA LYS A 259 -9.73 -10.41 29.43
C LYS A 259 -9.19 -11.58 28.60
N TYR A 260 -9.83 -12.74 28.63
CA TYR A 260 -9.40 -13.92 27.88
C TYR A 260 -10.04 -13.97 26.51
N SER A 261 -11.30 -13.54 26.39
CA SER A 261 -12.00 -13.44 25.10
C SER A 261 -11.38 -12.39 24.15
N ARG A 262 -10.62 -11.42 24.69
CA ARG A 262 -9.83 -10.47 23.90
C ARG A 262 -8.47 -10.99 23.45
N GLY A 263 -8.19 -12.28 23.66
CA GLY A 263 -6.92 -12.89 23.32
C GLY A 263 -5.77 -12.53 24.27
N SER A 264 -4.77 -13.40 24.29
CA SER A 264 -3.55 -13.23 25.09
C SER A 264 -2.32 -13.18 24.18
N VAL A 265 -1.44 -12.21 24.43
CA VAL A 265 -0.22 -11.95 23.64
C VAL A 265 1.02 -12.24 24.47
N LEU A 266 1.96 -12.99 23.90
CA LEU A 266 3.33 -13.05 24.36
C LEU A 266 4.22 -12.16 23.49
N VAL A 267 4.96 -11.25 24.11
CA VAL A 267 6.02 -10.49 23.44
C VAL A 267 7.38 -11.01 23.91
N VAL A 268 8.22 -11.47 22.99
CA VAL A 268 9.61 -11.92 23.24
C VAL A 268 10.54 -10.90 22.60
N ALA A 269 11.09 -9.99 23.40
CA ALA A 269 11.75 -8.79 22.86
C ALA A 269 12.81 -8.23 23.81
N GLY A 270 13.60 -7.31 23.29
CA GLY A 270 14.56 -6.53 24.05
C GLY A 270 15.91 -7.20 24.30
N SER A 271 16.86 -6.37 24.65
CA SER A 271 18.20 -6.70 25.11
C SER A 271 18.73 -5.55 25.95
N SER A 272 19.89 -5.71 26.61
CA SER A 272 20.52 -4.62 27.35
C SER A 272 20.79 -3.38 26.50
N ARG A 273 20.95 -3.55 25.18
CA ARG A 273 21.16 -2.42 24.24
C ARG A 273 19.86 -1.76 23.79
N TYR A 274 18.78 -2.54 23.66
CA TYR A 274 17.49 -2.08 23.12
C TYR A 274 16.30 -2.45 24.02
N PRO A 275 16.30 -2.00 25.29
CA PRO A 275 15.20 -2.32 26.19
C PRO A 275 13.89 -1.64 25.80
N GLY A 276 13.96 -0.46 25.14
CA GLY A 276 12.79 0.31 24.70
C GLY A 276 11.94 -0.38 23.64
N ALA A 277 12.55 -1.21 22.76
CA ALA A 277 11.81 -1.97 21.75
C ALA A 277 10.77 -2.92 22.39
N ALA A 278 11.16 -3.60 23.48
CA ALA A 278 10.26 -4.45 24.25
C ALA A 278 9.09 -3.67 24.89
N VAL A 279 9.38 -2.47 25.40
CA VAL A 279 8.37 -1.59 26.00
C VAL A 279 7.36 -1.13 24.93
N MET A 280 7.82 -0.65 23.78
CA MET A 280 6.97 -0.15 22.69
C MET A 280 6.09 -1.26 22.12
N ALA A 281 6.65 -2.43 21.83
CA ALA A 281 5.91 -3.56 21.31
C ALA A 281 4.82 -4.05 22.28
N ALA A 282 5.14 -4.22 23.57
CA ALA A 282 4.18 -4.68 24.57
C ALA A 282 3.09 -3.62 24.84
N LYS A 283 3.45 -2.34 24.88
CA LYS A 283 2.50 -1.22 25.03
C LYS A 283 1.54 -1.16 23.85
N ALA A 284 2.05 -1.26 22.63
CA ALA A 284 1.24 -1.27 21.41
C ALA A 284 0.26 -2.45 21.40
N ALA A 285 0.71 -3.66 21.75
CA ALA A 285 -0.16 -4.83 21.85
C ALA A 285 -1.28 -4.63 22.88
N ALA A 286 -0.98 -4.06 24.05
CA ALA A 286 -1.99 -3.76 25.06
C ALA A 286 -2.99 -2.69 24.60
N ARG A 287 -2.50 -1.64 23.90
CA ARG A 287 -3.34 -0.56 23.36
C ARG A 287 -4.18 -0.99 22.15
N ALA A 288 -3.69 -1.96 21.36
CA ALA A 288 -4.46 -2.56 20.26
C ALA A 288 -5.57 -3.52 20.73
N GLY A 289 -5.82 -3.62 22.04
CA GLY A 289 -6.95 -4.32 22.61
C GLY A 289 -6.70 -5.75 23.06
N ALA A 290 -5.43 -6.24 23.10
CA ALA A 290 -5.12 -7.53 23.70
C ALA A 290 -5.57 -7.57 25.17
N GLY A 291 -6.32 -8.60 25.54
CA GLY A 291 -6.88 -8.72 26.90
C GLY A 291 -5.83 -9.03 27.97
N TYR A 292 -4.73 -9.67 27.57
CA TYR A 292 -3.62 -9.99 28.46
C TYR A 292 -2.30 -10.02 27.67
N VAL A 293 -1.35 -9.20 28.07
CA VAL A 293 -0.01 -9.15 27.47
C VAL A 293 1.01 -9.67 28.48
N THR A 294 1.85 -10.63 28.08
CA THR A 294 3.02 -11.07 28.83
C THR A 294 4.29 -10.69 28.07
N LEU A 295 5.27 -10.12 28.75
CA LEU A 295 6.53 -9.72 28.14
C LEU A 295 7.68 -10.58 28.67
N ALA A 296 8.30 -11.39 27.80
CA ALA A 296 9.50 -12.16 28.09
C ALA A 296 10.75 -11.43 27.62
N VAL A 297 11.66 -11.13 28.54
CA VAL A 297 12.89 -10.38 28.29
C VAL A 297 14.10 -11.05 28.98
N PRO A 298 15.34 -10.77 28.56
CA PRO A 298 16.52 -11.15 29.31
C PRO A 298 16.40 -10.70 30.78
N VAL A 299 16.70 -11.58 31.73
CA VAL A 299 16.52 -11.31 33.16
C VAL A 299 17.27 -10.06 33.63
N THR A 300 18.33 -9.68 32.93
CA THR A 300 19.14 -8.49 33.22
C THR A 300 18.38 -7.16 33.08
N ILE A 301 17.33 -7.11 32.25
CA ILE A 301 16.54 -5.89 32.00
C ILE A 301 15.12 -5.98 32.57
N ALA A 302 14.68 -7.13 33.05
CA ALA A 302 13.31 -7.36 33.51
C ALA A 302 12.85 -6.35 34.59
N PRO A 303 13.63 -6.04 35.66
CA PRO A 303 13.22 -5.04 36.64
C PRO A 303 13.06 -3.63 36.08
N LEU A 304 13.91 -3.24 35.12
CA LEU A 304 13.85 -1.94 34.47
C LEU A 304 12.55 -1.79 33.67
N ILE A 305 12.20 -2.82 32.90
CA ILE A 305 11.00 -2.82 32.06
C ILE A 305 9.73 -2.89 32.90
N GLN A 306 9.73 -3.67 34.00
CA GLN A 306 8.57 -3.76 34.90
C GLN A 306 8.20 -2.40 35.50
N MET A 307 9.19 -1.52 35.71
CA MET A 307 8.93 -0.15 36.18
C MET A 307 8.30 0.75 35.10
N GLN A 308 8.56 0.45 33.82
CA GLN A 308 8.04 1.22 32.68
C GLN A 308 6.61 0.76 32.28
N LEU A 309 6.29 -0.51 32.53
CA LEU A 309 5.02 -1.15 32.18
C LEU A 309 4.44 -1.87 33.40
N PRO A 310 3.90 -1.13 34.38
CA PRO A 310 3.38 -1.73 35.61
C PRO A 310 2.18 -2.66 35.38
N GLU A 311 1.41 -2.45 34.29
CA GLU A 311 0.22 -3.23 33.93
C GLU A 311 0.56 -4.54 33.19
N VAL A 312 1.78 -4.69 32.68
CA VAL A 312 2.21 -5.85 31.88
C VAL A 312 3.13 -6.73 32.71
N PRO A 313 2.76 -8.01 32.97
CA PRO A 313 3.66 -8.96 33.61
C PRO A 313 4.94 -9.19 32.80
N VAL A 314 6.08 -8.94 33.43
CA VAL A 314 7.41 -9.11 32.84
C VAL A 314 8.08 -10.36 33.38
N VAL A 315 8.41 -11.29 32.48
CA VAL A 315 9.10 -12.55 32.79
C VAL A 315 10.57 -12.45 32.38
N GLY A 316 11.45 -12.41 33.38
CA GLY A 316 12.91 -12.48 33.16
C GLY A 316 13.32 -13.91 32.79
N VAL A 317 13.90 -14.11 31.60
CA VAL A 317 14.39 -15.40 31.12
C VAL A 317 15.93 -15.43 31.08
N ALA A 318 16.50 -16.63 30.90
CA ALA A 318 17.96 -16.81 30.86
C ALA A 318 18.64 -15.91 29.83
N ALA A 319 19.67 -15.22 30.26
CA ALA A 319 20.43 -14.24 29.46
C ALA A 319 21.90 -14.61 29.33
N GLU A 320 22.54 -14.18 28.25
CA GLU A 320 23.97 -14.18 28.05
C GLU A 320 24.62 -12.99 28.80
N GLN A 321 25.95 -13.00 28.94
CA GLN A 321 26.68 -11.95 29.66
C GLN A 321 26.50 -10.56 29.01
N ASP A 322 26.27 -10.50 27.71
CA ASP A 322 26.02 -9.24 26.96
C ASP A 322 24.57 -8.76 27.06
N GLY A 323 23.73 -9.44 27.86
CA GLY A 323 22.35 -9.09 28.10
C GLY A 323 21.41 -9.41 26.93
N THR A 324 21.79 -10.35 26.07
CA THR A 324 20.91 -10.95 25.06
C THR A 324 20.28 -12.24 25.58
N PHE A 325 19.30 -12.80 24.82
CA PHE A 325 18.72 -14.10 25.20
C PHE A 325 19.74 -15.23 25.11
N SER A 326 19.76 -16.09 26.13
CA SER A 326 20.48 -17.35 26.07
C SER A 326 19.62 -18.45 25.47
N ALA A 327 20.24 -19.44 24.83
CA ALA A 327 19.53 -20.65 24.36
C ALA A 327 18.79 -21.39 25.47
N ALA A 328 19.23 -21.24 26.74
CA ALA A 328 18.55 -21.80 27.91
C ALA A 328 17.18 -21.16 28.22
N ALA A 329 16.84 -20.03 27.57
CA ALA A 329 15.52 -19.38 27.70
C ALA A 329 14.38 -20.15 26.99
N ARG A 330 14.71 -21.00 25.98
CA ARG A 330 13.74 -21.70 25.13
C ARG A 330 12.60 -22.43 25.88
N PRO A 331 12.84 -23.28 26.90
CA PRO A 331 11.76 -24.01 27.53
C PRO A 331 10.72 -23.10 28.22
N VAL A 332 11.18 -22.00 28.79
CA VAL A 332 10.29 -21.01 29.44
C VAL A 332 9.48 -20.26 28.39
N ILE A 333 10.12 -19.80 27.32
CA ILE A 333 9.46 -19.07 26.24
C ILE A 333 8.43 -19.95 25.53
N LEU A 334 8.75 -21.20 25.18
CA LEU A 334 7.81 -22.13 24.55
C LEU A 334 6.58 -22.39 25.44
N LYS A 335 6.79 -22.58 26.75
CA LYS A 335 5.69 -22.77 27.69
C LYS A 335 4.78 -21.54 27.82
N LEU A 336 5.34 -20.31 27.66
CA LEU A 336 4.55 -19.09 27.61
C LEU A 336 3.79 -18.99 26.29
N ALA A 337 4.44 -19.29 25.16
CA ALA A 337 3.82 -19.27 23.84
C ALA A 337 2.64 -20.25 23.71
N GLU A 338 2.75 -21.47 24.26
CA GLU A 338 1.66 -22.47 24.32
C GLU A 338 0.39 -21.98 25.05
N ARG A 339 0.53 -20.94 25.89
CA ARG A 339 -0.58 -20.36 26.68
C ARG A 339 -1.10 -19.05 26.13
N SER A 340 -0.49 -18.56 25.07
CA SER A 340 -0.81 -17.30 24.44
C SER A 340 -1.51 -17.55 23.11
N SER A 341 -2.49 -16.70 22.78
CA SER A 341 -3.23 -16.75 21.51
C SER A 341 -2.32 -16.37 20.34
N ALA A 342 -1.37 -15.45 20.56
CA ALA A 342 -0.35 -15.09 19.57
C ALA A 342 0.97 -14.68 20.26
N THR A 343 2.07 -14.79 19.52
CA THR A 343 3.41 -14.45 20.01
C THR A 343 4.11 -13.50 19.04
N LEU A 344 4.65 -12.39 19.54
CA LEU A 344 5.58 -11.53 18.81
C LEU A 344 7.02 -11.85 19.23
N VAL A 345 7.92 -12.02 18.27
CA VAL A 345 9.35 -12.24 18.53
C VAL A 345 10.23 -11.37 17.64
N GLY A 346 11.26 -10.77 18.23
CA GLY A 346 12.31 -10.09 17.45
C GLY A 346 12.66 -8.68 17.85
N PRO A 347 11.73 -7.79 18.23
CA PRO A 347 12.03 -6.40 18.55
C PRO A 347 13.21 -6.27 19.51
N GLY A 348 14.32 -5.64 19.06
CA GLY A 348 15.49 -5.33 19.88
C GLY A 348 16.28 -6.49 20.50
N MET A 349 16.11 -7.73 19.98
CA MET A 349 16.74 -8.92 20.55
C MET A 349 18.24 -9.05 20.24
N ARG A 350 18.73 -8.41 19.18
CA ARG A 350 20.05 -8.62 18.55
C ARG A 350 20.22 -10.03 17.96
N VAL A 351 21.13 -10.20 17.03
CA VAL A 351 21.39 -11.48 16.36
C VAL A 351 22.58 -12.18 17.00
N THR A 352 22.30 -13.12 17.89
CA THR A 352 23.30 -13.95 18.59
C THR A 352 22.95 -15.44 18.45
N GLY A 353 23.83 -16.34 18.87
CA GLY A 353 23.50 -17.77 18.88
C GLY A 353 22.32 -18.12 19.78
N GLY A 354 22.17 -17.42 20.91
CA GLY A 354 21.05 -17.60 21.84
C GLY A 354 19.72 -17.11 21.24
N THR A 355 19.70 -15.91 20.63
CA THR A 355 18.49 -15.37 19.98
C THR A 355 18.05 -16.22 18.79
N VAL A 356 19.00 -16.65 17.95
CA VAL A 356 18.73 -17.57 16.83
C VAL A 356 18.09 -18.87 17.34
N ALA A 357 18.57 -19.43 18.45
CA ALA A 357 18.00 -20.65 19.03
C ALA A 357 16.57 -20.44 19.57
N VAL A 358 16.26 -19.25 20.12
CA VAL A 358 14.90 -18.89 20.57
C VAL A 358 13.95 -18.76 19.38
N VAL A 359 14.33 -18.03 18.34
CA VAL A 359 13.52 -17.83 17.12
C VAL A 359 13.28 -19.18 16.44
N SER A 360 14.31 -20.01 16.26
CA SER A 360 14.16 -21.36 15.68
C SER A 360 13.18 -22.22 16.48
N ALA A 361 13.20 -22.15 17.81
CA ALA A 361 12.28 -22.92 18.64
C ALA A 361 10.82 -22.46 18.47
N LEU A 362 10.57 -21.14 18.32
CA LEU A 362 9.24 -20.58 18.10
C LEU A 362 8.72 -20.91 16.70
N ILE A 363 9.56 -20.83 15.66
CA ILE A 363 9.19 -21.24 14.29
C ILE A 363 8.73 -22.70 14.26
N ASN A 364 9.38 -23.58 15.00
CA ASN A 364 9.02 -25.00 15.08
C ASN A 364 7.86 -25.30 16.06
N SER A 365 7.27 -24.28 16.69
CA SER A 365 6.10 -24.43 17.57
C SER A 365 4.79 -24.28 16.77
N LYS A 366 3.66 -24.57 17.40
CA LYS A 366 2.31 -24.40 16.83
C LYS A 366 1.64 -23.08 17.24
N ALA A 367 2.35 -22.19 17.94
CA ALA A 367 1.79 -20.92 18.35
C ALA A 367 1.66 -19.96 17.14
N PRO A 368 0.54 -19.23 16.96
CA PRO A 368 0.47 -18.12 16.02
C PRO A 368 1.61 -17.12 16.29
N LEU A 369 2.32 -16.70 15.23
CA LEU A 369 3.61 -16.01 15.38
C LEU A 369 3.71 -14.78 14.50
N VAL A 370 4.17 -13.68 15.08
CA VAL A 370 4.64 -12.49 14.35
C VAL A 370 6.16 -12.39 14.55
N VAL A 371 6.91 -12.28 13.46
CA VAL A 371 8.37 -12.13 13.48
C VAL A 371 8.76 -10.81 12.90
N ASP A 372 9.44 -9.97 13.67
CA ASP A 372 9.86 -8.64 13.26
C ASP A 372 11.36 -8.40 13.59
N ALA A 373 11.95 -7.40 12.97
CA ALA A 373 13.27 -6.85 13.29
C ALA A 373 14.38 -7.92 13.40
N ASP A 374 15.02 -8.03 14.57
CA ASP A 374 16.10 -9.02 14.76
C ASP A 374 15.61 -10.47 14.69
N GLY A 375 14.31 -10.73 14.86
CA GLY A 375 13.70 -12.03 14.58
C GLY A 375 13.86 -12.43 13.12
N LEU A 376 13.59 -11.49 12.19
CA LEU A 376 13.78 -11.68 10.74
C LEU A 376 15.27 -11.86 10.39
N ASN A 377 16.14 -11.08 11.01
CA ASN A 377 17.59 -11.24 10.84
C ASN A 377 18.09 -12.60 11.36
N CYS A 378 17.48 -13.14 12.42
CA CYS A 378 17.74 -14.50 12.91
C CYS A 378 17.28 -15.56 11.88
N LEU A 379 16.11 -15.38 11.26
CA LEU A 379 15.64 -16.25 10.18
C LEU A 379 16.58 -16.21 8.97
N ALA A 380 16.96 -15.03 8.50
CA ALA A 380 17.92 -14.88 7.42
C ALA A 380 19.24 -15.60 7.71
N ARG A 381 19.72 -15.55 8.96
CA ARG A 381 20.91 -16.29 9.38
C ARG A 381 20.71 -17.81 9.42
N LEU A 382 19.54 -18.29 9.86
CA LEU A 382 19.20 -19.72 9.91
C LEU A 382 19.14 -20.33 8.52
N THR A 383 18.62 -19.59 7.55
CA THR A 383 18.35 -20.04 6.19
C THR A 383 19.43 -19.63 5.17
N ASN A 384 20.51 -18.97 5.65
CA ASN A 384 21.54 -18.37 4.80
C ASN A 384 20.95 -17.44 3.69
N GLY A 385 19.85 -16.76 4.00
CA GLY A 385 19.18 -15.85 3.06
C GLY A 385 18.26 -16.55 2.05
N HIS A 386 17.91 -17.80 2.24
CA HIS A 386 17.02 -18.57 1.36
C HIS A 386 15.82 -19.08 2.15
N LEU A 387 15.01 -18.14 2.66
CA LEU A 387 13.83 -18.46 3.45
C LEU A 387 12.77 -19.20 2.62
N ASP A 388 12.70 -18.87 1.35
CA ASP A 388 11.84 -19.53 0.35
C ASP A 388 12.17 -21.02 0.14
N GLU A 389 13.34 -21.49 0.56
CA GLU A 389 13.75 -22.89 0.51
C GLU A 389 13.67 -23.61 1.88
N PHE A 390 13.05 -22.97 2.90
CA PHE A 390 13.06 -23.45 4.28
C PHE A 390 11.68 -23.99 4.72
N PRO A 391 11.44 -25.34 4.64
CA PRO A 391 10.11 -25.94 4.85
C PRO A 391 9.50 -25.66 6.23
N GLU A 392 10.31 -25.50 7.26
CA GLU A 392 9.84 -25.21 8.62
C GLU A 392 9.12 -23.87 8.73
N VAL A 393 9.32 -22.97 7.74
CA VAL A 393 8.62 -21.69 7.62
C VAL A 393 7.51 -21.78 6.58
N THR A 394 7.83 -22.27 5.39
CA THR A 394 6.91 -22.25 4.23
C THR A 394 5.78 -23.28 4.33
N ARG A 395 5.93 -24.34 5.14
CA ARG A 395 4.92 -25.40 5.39
C ARG A 395 4.38 -25.40 6.81
N ARG A 396 4.44 -24.27 7.50
CA ARG A 396 3.97 -24.17 8.87
C ARG A 396 2.44 -24.28 8.94
N ASP A 397 1.92 -25.17 9.80
CA ASP A 397 0.46 -25.40 10.00
C ASP A 397 -0.15 -24.41 11.02
N ALA A 398 0.42 -23.23 11.21
CA ALA A 398 -0.08 -22.23 12.14
C ALA A 398 0.24 -20.83 11.63
N PRO A 399 -0.59 -19.84 11.91
CA PRO A 399 -0.43 -18.47 11.42
C PRO A 399 0.97 -17.91 11.65
N LEU A 400 1.57 -17.37 10.60
CA LEU A 400 2.88 -16.71 10.62
C LEU A 400 2.83 -15.40 9.86
N VAL A 401 3.12 -14.32 10.56
CA VAL A 401 3.28 -12.99 9.93
C VAL A 401 4.74 -12.57 10.04
N LEU A 402 5.35 -12.28 8.91
CA LEU A 402 6.69 -11.68 8.81
C LEU A 402 6.54 -10.21 8.45
N THR A 403 7.24 -9.30 9.13
CA THR A 403 7.09 -7.85 8.91
C THR A 403 8.40 -7.19 8.44
N PRO A 404 9.01 -7.64 7.33
CA PRO A 404 10.29 -7.10 6.89
C PRO A 404 10.15 -5.71 6.26
N HIS A 405 11.08 -4.79 6.55
CA HIS A 405 11.37 -3.67 5.67
C HIS A 405 12.21 -4.14 4.46
N CYS A 406 12.39 -3.30 3.42
CA CYS A 406 13.04 -3.68 2.16
C CYS A 406 14.40 -4.40 2.34
N ARG A 407 15.26 -3.92 3.25
CA ARG A 407 16.58 -4.54 3.50
C ARG A 407 16.47 -5.88 4.23
N GLU A 408 15.50 -6.05 5.13
CA GLU A 408 15.24 -7.33 5.81
C GLU A 408 14.67 -8.33 4.81
N LEU A 409 13.72 -7.91 3.97
CA LEU A 409 13.15 -8.74 2.92
C LEU A 409 14.25 -9.22 1.95
N GLY A 410 15.11 -8.32 1.49
CA GLY A 410 16.25 -8.69 0.65
C GLY A 410 17.18 -9.73 1.30
N ARG A 411 17.45 -9.62 2.61
CA ARG A 411 18.25 -10.64 3.33
C ARG A 411 17.57 -12.00 3.42
N LEU A 412 16.22 -12.03 3.49
CA LEU A 412 15.45 -13.27 3.59
C LEU A 412 15.45 -14.07 2.27
N VAL A 413 15.61 -13.40 1.13
CA VAL A 413 15.51 -14.01 -0.21
C VAL A 413 16.80 -13.94 -1.04
N GLY A 414 17.94 -13.72 -0.40
CA GLY A 414 19.24 -13.71 -1.08
C GLY A 414 19.55 -12.43 -1.87
N LEU A 415 18.80 -11.35 -1.66
CA LEU A 415 18.97 -10.04 -2.31
C LEU A 415 19.57 -8.99 -1.34
N ALA A 416 20.48 -9.38 -0.44
CA ALA A 416 21.03 -8.49 0.58
C ALA A 416 21.78 -7.27 0.00
N ASP A 417 22.46 -7.44 -1.13
CA ASP A 417 23.23 -6.39 -1.81
C ASP A 417 22.35 -5.50 -2.72
N THR A 418 21.19 -6.01 -3.15
CA THR A 418 20.21 -5.33 -4.00
C THR A 418 18.81 -5.52 -3.42
N PRO A 419 18.52 -4.90 -2.27
CA PRO A 419 17.20 -5.03 -1.65
C PRO A 419 16.11 -4.48 -2.57
N PRO A 420 14.86 -4.99 -2.49
CA PRO A 420 13.75 -4.45 -3.25
C PRO A 420 13.62 -2.93 -3.06
N ASP A 421 13.60 -2.17 -4.15
CA ASP A 421 13.59 -0.70 -4.19
C ASP A 421 12.28 -0.10 -4.71
N SER A 422 11.31 -0.94 -5.04
CA SER A 422 9.98 -0.54 -5.50
C SER A 422 8.91 -1.48 -4.95
N LEU A 423 7.64 -1.05 -5.00
CA LEU A 423 6.50 -1.89 -4.62
C LEU A 423 6.49 -3.21 -5.40
N THR A 424 6.68 -3.16 -6.71
CA THR A 424 6.70 -4.36 -7.57
C THR A 424 7.80 -5.33 -7.15
N ALA A 425 9.03 -4.85 -6.93
CA ALA A 425 10.15 -5.68 -6.48
C ALA A 425 9.89 -6.28 -5.08
N ALA A 426 9.25 -5.51 -4.19
CA ALA A 426 8.87 -5.99 -2.86
C ALA A 426 7.80 -7.09 -2.92
N LEU A 427 6.79 -6.93 -3.80
CA LEU A 427 5.76 -7.93 -4.05
C LEU A 427 6.37 -9.24 -4.59
N GLU A 428 7.26 -9.16 -5.57
CA GLU A 428 7.95 -10.33 -6.13
C GLU A 428 8.77 -11.06 -5.07
N ALA A 429 9.55 -10.33 -4.27
CA ALA A 429 10.36 -10.90 -3.21
C ALA A 429 9.50 -11.57 -2.10
N ALA A 430 8.39 -10.95 -1.72
CA ALA A 430 7.46 -11.50 -0.73
C ALA A 430 6.76 -12.77 -1.25
N ARG A 431 6.32 -12.76 -2.52
CA ARG A 431 5.68 -13.90 -3.19
C ARG A 431 6.59 -15.13 -3.26
N ARG A 432 7.89 -14.95 -3.46
CA ARG A 432 8.86 -16.07 -3.41
C ARG A 432 8.77 -16.81 -2.08
N ILE A 433 8.59 -16.12 -0.97
CA ILE A 433 8.45 -16.73 0.36
C ILE A 433 7.08 -17.41 0.50
N VAL A 434 6.01 -16.69 0.13
CA VAL A 434 4.63 -17.15 0.34
C VAL A 434 4.26 -18.32 -0.57
N TRP A 435 4.76 -18.35 -1.82
CA TRP A 435 4.43 -19.41 -2.79
C TRP A 435 5.40 -20.60 -2.80
N ALA A 436 6.43 -20.57 -1.97
CA ALA A 436 7.52 -21.53 -2.02
C ALA A 436 7.07 -23.01 -1.91
N ASP A 437 5.96 -23.33 -1.26
CA ASP A 437 5.51 -24.71 -1.06
C ASP A 437 3.97 -24.90 -1.13
N GLY A 438 3.25 -24.00 -1.80
CA GLY A 438 1.87 -24.26 -2.20
C GLY A 438 0.80 -24.10 -1.12
N GLY A 439 0.95 -23.15 -0.24
CA GLY A 439 -0.10 -22.74 0.68
C GLY A 439 0.20 -23.06 2.14
N SER A 440 0.48 -22.05 2.86
CA SER A 440 0.57 -22.05 4.32
C SER A 440 -0.15 -20.81 4.85
N GLU A 441 -0.49 -20.84 6.11
CA GLU A 441 -0.98 -19.67 6.85
C GLU A 441 0.16 -18.65 7.05
N LEU A 442 0.72 -18.13 5.96
CA LEU A 442 1.85 -17.20 5.92
C LEU A 442 1.46 -15.88 5.28
N CYS A 443 1.74 -14.79 5.96
CA CYS A 443 1.66 -13.44 5.44
C CYS A 443 3.02 -12.72 5.56
N VAL A 444 3.44 -12.06 4.49
CA VAL A 444 4.62 -11.18 4.49
C VAL A 444 4.15 -9.73 4.37
N VAL A 445 4.35 -8.95 5.43
CA VAL A 445 4.12 -7.50 5.44
C VAL A 445 5.39 -6.81 4.94
N ALA A 446 5.47 -6.59 3.65
CA ALA A 446 6.58 -5.89 3.01
C ALA A 446 6.45 -4.38 3.27
N LYS A 447 7.19 -3.88 4.29
CA LYS A 447 7.13 -2.47 4.73
C LYS A 447 7.88 -1.57 3.74
N GLY A 448 7.20 -0.53 3.24
CA GLY A 448 7.73 0.47 2.32
C GLY A 448 6.93 1.75 2.36
N THR A 449 7.12 2.64 1.38
CA THR A 449 6.28 3.83 1.13
C THR A 449 4.84 3.42 0.84
N ALA A 450 4.66 2.34 0.07
CA ALA A 450 3.44 1.54 0.04
C ALA A 450 3.74 0.19 0.70
N THR A 451 3.06 -0.10 1.81
CA THR A 451 3.18 -1.39 2.50
C THR A 451 2.28 -2.42 1.81
N ALA A 452 2.79 -3.63 1.57
CA ALA A 452 2.03 -4.73 1.00
C ALA A 452 1.92 -5.89 2.00
N CYS A 453 0.70 -6.37 2.24
CA CYS A 453 0.41 -7.58 3.02
C CYS A 453 0.19 -8.74 2.05
N VAL A 454 1.20 -9.56 1.84
CA VAL A 454 1.24 -10.60 0.81
C VAL A 454 0.91 -11.94 1.40
N GLY A 455 -0.19 -12.52 0.99
CA GLY A 455 -0.61 -13.90 1.26
C GLY A 455 -0.53 -14.78 0.02
N VAL A 456 -1.00 -16.02 0.15
CA VAL A 456 -1.00 -17.00 -0.95
C VAL A 456 -1.92 -16.58 -2.08
N GLU A 457 -3.13 -16.12 -1.75
CA GLU A 457 -4.18 -15.81 -2.73
C GLU A 457 -4.14 -14.34 -3.20
N ALA A 458 -3.74 -13.42 -2.33
CA ALA A 458 -3.76 -11.99 -2.63
C ALA A 458 -2.62 -11.22 -1.97
N ALA A 459 -2.27 -10.08 -2.57
CA ALA A 459 -1.47 -9.04 -1.97
C ALA A 459 -2.35 -7.81 -1.72
N LEU A 460 -2.50 -7.41 -0.46
CA LEU A 460 -3.34 -6.31 -0.03
C LEU A 460 -2.49 -5.07 0.26
N LEU A 461 -2.94 -3.92 -0.20
CA LEU A 461 -2.31 -2.62 0.00
C LEU A 461 -3.22 -1.76 0.89
N PRO A 462 -2.96 -1.71 2.21
CA PRO A 462 -3.67 -0.80 3.11
C PRO A 462 -3.34 0.65 2.78
N GLU A 463 -4.17 1.58 3.28
CA GLU A 463 -3.89 3.01 3.14
C GLU A 463 -2.52 3.34 3.76
N PRO A 464 -1.65 3.98 3.01
CA PRO A 464 -0.28 4.21 3.46
C PRO A 464 -0.21 5.26 4.56
N GLY A 465 0.65 5.03 5.53
CA GLY A 465 0.92 5.98 6.60
C GLY A 465 1.66 7.24 6.13
N THR A 466 1.72 8.21 6.99
CA THR A 466 2.43 9.48 6.75
C THR A 466 3.93 9.38 7.11
N ALA A 467 4.71 10.37 6.70
CA ALA A 467 6.14 10.47 7.04
C ALA A 467 6.43 10.47 8.56
N SER A 468 5.44 10.72 9.40
CA SER A 468 5.57 10.63 10.88
C SER A 468 5.92 9.23 11.38
N LEU A 469 5.62 8.18 10.59
CA LEU A 469 6.00 6.81 10.89
C LEU A 469 7.49 6.50 10.66
N ALA A 470 8.23 7.38 9.98
CA ALA A 470 9.66 7.23 9.72
C ALA A 470 10.50 7.57 10.99
N THR A 471 10.18 6.96 12.12
CA THR A 471 10.88 7.11 13.40
C THR A 471 11.32 5.76 13.96
N ALA A 472 12.46 5.76 14.66
CA ALA A 472 13.00 4.53 15.23
C ALA A 472 12.05 3.91 16.26
N GLY A 473 11.75 2.63 16.12
CA GLY A 473 10.84 1.89 16.98
C GLY A 473 9.38 1.86 16.50
N SER A 474 9.04 2.56 15.43
CA SER A 474 7.71 2.51 14.80
C SER A 474 7.34 1.09 14.33
N GLY A 475 8.31 0.33 13.80
CA GLY A 475 8.13 -1.09 13.46
C GLY A 475 7.79 -1.96 14.67
N ASP A 476 8.43 -1.71 15.84
CA ASP A 476 8.15 -2.45 17.08
C ASP A 476 6.68 -2.24 17.51
N VAL A 477 6.15 -1.02 17.29
CA VAL A 477 4.72 -0.68 17.52
C VAL A 477 3.83 -1.46 16.57
N LEU A 478 4.13 -1.47 15.27
CA LEU A 478 3.37 -2.23 14.26
C LEU A 478 3.34 -3.73 14.59
N GLY A 479 4.49 -4.33 14.94
CA GLY A 479 4.56 -5.73 15.35
C GLY A 479 3.64 -6.05 16.54
N GLY A 480 3.58 -5.13 17.52
CA GLY A 480 2.69 -5.23 18.67
C GLY A 480 1.20 -5.17 18.28
N ILE A 481 0.82 -4.25 17.38
CA ILE A 481 -0.54 -4.09 16.85
C ILE A 481 -0.97 -5.37 16.13
N ILE A 482 -0.20 -5.84 15.14
CA ILE A 482 -0.53 -7.03 14.36
C ILE A 482 -0.67 -8.26 15.26
N CYS A 483 0.24 -8.43 16.23
CA CYS A 483 0.17 -9.55 17.17
C CYS A 483 -1.09 -9.52 18.04
N ALA A 484 -1.54 -8.34 18.48
CA ALA A 484 -2.77 -8.19 19.25
C ALA A 484 -4.02 -8.48 18.41
N LEU A 485 -4.05 -8.03 17.17
CA LEU A 485 -5.13 -8.33 16.22
C LEU A 485 -5.20 -9.84 15.95
N LEU A 486 -4.06 -10.46 15.65
CA LEU A 486 -3.97 -11.90 15.45
C LEU A 486 -4.45 -12.70 16.68
N ALA A 487 -4.17 -12.23 17.90
CA ALA A 487 -4.59 -12.88 19.14
C ALA A 487 -6.10 -12.75 19.41
N ARG A 488 -6.79 -11.78 18.81
CA ARG A 488 -8.24 -11.52 18.98
C ARG A 488 -9.09 -12.33 18.01
N MET A 489 -8.51 -12.83 16.93
CA MET A 489 -9.25 -13.45 15.85
C MET A 489 -9.82 -14.83 16.23
N PRO A 490 -11.04 -15.16 15.78
CA PRO A 490 -11.58 -16.50 15.85
C PRO A 490 -10.70 -17.51 15.10
N ASP A 491 -10.73 -18.78 15.52
CA ASP A 491 -9.93 -19.86 14.94
C ASP A 491 -10.28 -20.17 13.45
N ASP A 492 -11.36 -19.58 12.93
CA ASP A 492 -11.90 -19.81 11.59
C ASP A 492 -11.61 -18.65 10.60
N ILE A 493 -10.82 -17.65 10.97
CA ILE A 493 -10.43 -16.58 10.04
C ILE A 493 -9.25 -17.04 9.18
N GLU A 494 -9.53 -17.18 7.88
CA GLU A 494 -8.58 -17.62 6.88
C GLU A 494 -7.78 -16.47 6.24
N ASP A 495 -8.17 -15.18 6.45
CA ASP A 495 -7.55 -14.03 5.77
C ASP A 495 -6.50 -13.31 6.63
N LEU A 496 -5.36 -13.95 6.78
CA LEU A 496 -4.20 -13.41 7.50
C LEU A 496 -3.65 -12.09 6.88
N PRO A 497 -3.60 -11.92 5.55
CA PRO A 497 -3.26 -10.63 4.92
C PRO A 497 -4.18 -9.48 5.31
N LEU A 498 -5.48 -9.72 5.44
CA LEU A 498 -6.45 -8.68 5.80
C LEU A 498 -6.27 -8.23 7.27
N ILE A 499 -5.99 -9.17 8.18
CA ILE A 499 -5.64 -8.86 9.57
C ILE A 499 -4.38 -7.99 9.63
N ALA A 500 -3.35 -8.35 8.87
CA ALA A 500 -2.10 -7.60 8.81
C ALA A 500 -2.30 -6.21 8.17
N ALA A 501 -3.12 -6.10 7.12
CA ALA A 501 -3.47 -4.85 6.47
C ALA A 501 -4.21 -3.90 7.43
N PHE A 502 -5.21 -4.40 8.17
CA PHE A 502 -5.89 -3.63 9.20
C PHE A 502 -4.91 -3.13 10.28
N GLY A 503 -3.96 -3.99 10.70
CA GLY A 503 -2.90 -3.58 11.63
C GLY A 503 -2.00 -2.47 11.10
N CYS A 504 -1.68 -2.48 9.81
CA CYS A 504 -0.94 -1.41 9.15
C CYS A 504 -1.74 -0.10 9.12
N GLU A 505 -3.04 -0.18 8.89
CA GLU A 505 -3.91 1.00 8.86
C GLU A 505 -4.11 1.61 10.25
N VAL A 506 -4.32 0.77 11.28
CA VAL A 506 -4.31 1.22 12.69
C VAL A 506 -3.01 1.96 13.02
N HIS A 507 -1.87 1.43 12.58
CA HIS A 507 -0.57 2.06 12.77
C HIS A 507 -0.46 3.40 12.04
N ALA A 508 -0.98 3.50 10.81
CA ALA A 508 -1.01 4.72 10.00
C ALA A 508 -1.86 5.82 10.66
N VAL A 509 -3.06 5.47 11.11
CA VAL A 509 -3.96 6.39 11.83
C VAL A 509 -3.34 6.84 13.15
N ALA A 510 -2.76 5.92 13.93
CA ALA A 510 -2.07 6.26 15.18
C ALA A 510 -0.90 7.24 14.94
N GLY A 511 -0.11 7.03 13.88
CA GLY A 511 0.96 7.95 13.48
C GLY A 511 0.44 9.33 13.07
N SER A 512 -0.65 9.39 12.33
CA SER A 512 -1.30 10.64 11.92
C SER A 512 -1.87 11.41 13.12
N ARG A 513 -2.45 10.70 14.09
CA ARG A 513 -2.94 11.29 15.35
C ARG A 513 -1.78 11.86 16.19
N ALA A 514 -0.70 11.09 16.31
CA ALA A 514 0.51 11.56 16.99
C ALA A 514 1.11 12.80 16.31
N ALA A 515 1.13 12.84 14.97
CA ALA A 515 1.61 13.99 14.20
C ALA A 515 0.76 15.25 14.41
N LYS A 516 -0.56 15.12 14.51
CA LYS A 516 -1.47 16.24 14.86
C LYS A 516 -1.14 16.83 16.23
N ARG A 517 -0.67 16.00 17.17
CA ARG A 517 -0.38 16.42 18.55
C ARG A 517 1.03 16.98 18.74
N TYR A 518 2.03 16.37 18.09
CA TYR A 518 3.45 16.68 18.32
C TYR A 518 4.14 17.33 17.12
N GLY A 519 3.43 17.48 15.97
CA GLY A 519 4.00 17.89 14.70
C GLY A 519 4.69 16.70 13.99
N SER A 520 4.60 16.65 12.66
CA SER A 520 5.06 15.50 11.85
C SER A 520 6.53 15.11 12.07
N ARG A 521 7.39 16.08 12.41
CA ARG A 521 8.83 15.85 12.66
C ARG A 521 9.15 15.53 14.11
N GLY A 522 8.23 15.74 15.05
CA GLY A 522 8.43 15.57 16.49
C GLY A 522 7.94 14.24 17.04
N VAL A 523 7.28 13.42 16.22
CA VAL A 523 6.70 12.13 16.63
C VAL A 523 7.78 11.14 17.00
N MET A 524 7.63 10.52 18.16
CA MET A 524 8.40 9.37 18.63
C MET A 524 7.54 8.10 18.60
N ALA A 525 8.13 6.93 18.52
CA ALA A 525 7.40 5.66 18.50
C ALA A 525 6.52 5.45 19.76
N GLY A 526 6.92 5.99 20.90
CA GLY A 526 6.11 5.98 22.12
C GLY A 526 4.81 6.77 21.99
N ASP A 527 4.83 7.89 21.24
CA ASP A 527 3.63 8.71 20.96
C ASP A 527 2.66 7.96 20.06
N ILE A 528 3.18 7.23 19.04
CA ILE A 528 2.38 6.37 18.18
C ILE A 528 1.71 5.28 19.02
N ALA A 529 2.47 4.60 19.88
CA ALA A 529 1.95 3.55 20.77
C ALA A 529 0.85 4.07 21.72
N ASP A 530 0.91 5.33 22.15
CA ASP A 530 -0.13 5.95 22.98
C ASP A 530 -1.44 6.20 22.23
N GLU A 531 -1.39 6.48 20.92
CA GLU A 531 -2.56 6.76 20.09
C GLU A 531 -3.22 5.49 19.50
N VAL A 532 -2.61 4.31 19.63
CA VAL A 532 -3.09 3.05 19.03
C VAL A 532 -4.54 2.74 19.45
N GLY A 533 -4.90 2.86 20.74
CA GLY A 533 -6.24 2.54 21.19
C GLY A 533 -7.32 3.41 20.53
N LEU A 534 -7.05 4.71 20.42
CA LEU A 534 -7.98 5.63 19.75
C LEU A 534 -8.02 5.42 18.22
N ALA A 535 -6.92 4.96 17.62
CA ALA A 535 -6.89 4.63 16.20
C ALA A 535 -7.70 3.37 15.89
N VAL A 536 -7.68 2.36 16.78
CA VAL A 536 -8.52 1.16 16.66
C VAL A 536 -9.99 1.55 16.72
N ASP A 537 -10.40 2.30 17.75
CA ASP A 537 -11.80 2.72 17.91
C ASP A 537 -12.28 3.54 16.69
N GLU A 538 -11.46 4.50 16.20
CA GLU A 538 -11.80 5.34 15.05
C GLU A 538 -12.04 4.51 13.76
N LEU A 539 -11.19 3.51 13.50
CA LEU A 539 -11.34 2.64 12.34
C LEU A 539 -12.50 1.65 12.49
N GLU A 540 -12.66 1.02 13.66
CA GLU A 540 -13.76 0.08 13.92
C GLU A 540 -15.13 0.80 13.82
N ASP A 541 -15.26 2.03 14.33
CA ASP A 541 -16.47 2.85 14.21
C ASP A 541 -16.74 3.24 12.75
N HIS A 542 -15.68 3.63 12.00
CA HIS A 542 -15.81 3.98 10.58
C HIS A 542 -16.29 2.80 9.74
N VAL A 543 -15.65 1.63 9.86
CA VAL A 543 -16.05 0.40 9.18
C VAL A 543 -17.50 0.03 9.52
N SER A 544 -17.85 0.05 10.80
CA SER A 544 -19.20 -0.27 11.27
C SER A 544 -20.26 0.66 10.67
N SER A 545 -19.95 1.95 10.52
CA SER A 545 -20.85 2.93 9.91
C SER A 545 -21.07 2.69 8.42
N LEU A 546 -20.02 2.31 7.69
CA LEU A 546 -20.10 1.97 6.26
C LEU A 546 -20.95 0.72 6.02
N VAL A 547 -20.76 -0.32 6.83
CA VAL A 547 -21.54 -1.56 6.75
C VAL A 547 -23.03 -1.31 7.04
N ALA A 548 -23.35 -0.48 8.04
CA ALA A 548 -24.71 -0.12 8.37
C ALA A 548 -25.39 0.67 7.24
N GLY A 549 -24.71 1.67 6.64
CA GLY A 549 -25.23 2.45 5.53
C GLY A 549 -25.52 1.60 4.28
N ALA A 550 -24.62 0.67 3.95
CA ALA A 550 -24.80 -0.24 2.84
C ALA A 550 -25.99 -1.22 3.02
N ALA A 551 -26.35 -1.53 4.27
CA ALA A 551 -27.51 -2.37 4.57
C ALA A 551 -28.83 -1.61 4.39
N GLU A 552 -28.88 -0.31 4.71
CA GLU A 552 -30.06 0.55 4.55
C GLU A 552 -30.39 0.81 3.07
N ASP A 553 -29.36 0.95 2.22
CA ASP A 553 -29.53 1.14 0.76
C ASP A 553 -30.04 -0.12 0.02
N GLN A 554 -30.00 -1.29 0.65
CA GLN A 554 -30.48 -2.56 0.09
C GLN A 554 -31.91 -2.94 0.50
N GLU A 555 -32.55 -2.24 1.43
CA GLU A 555 -33.96 -2.44 1.72
C GLU A 555 -34.81 -1.82 0.57
N PRO A 556 -35.59 -2.61 -0.18
CA PRO A 556 -36.48 -2.06 -1.18
C PRO A 556 -37.52 -1.18 -0.49
N SER A 557 -37.64 0.07 -0.92
CA SER A 557 -38.72 0.97 -0.51
C SER A 557 -40.05 0.27 -0.74
N LEU A 558 -40.72 -0.09 0.37
CA LEU A 558 -42.06 -0.68 0.38
C LEU A 558 -43.12 0.27 -0.20
#